data_a1276187f1e7d2a3711673db70c1b7d4
#
_entry.id   a1276187f1e7d2a3711673db70c1b7d4
#
_cell.length_a   1.000
_cell.length_b   1.000
_cell.length_c   1.000
_cell.angle_alpha   90.00
_cell.angle_beta   90.00
_cell.angle_gamma   90.00
#
_symmetry.space_group_name_H-M   'P 1'
#
loop_
_entity.id
_entity.type
_entity.pdbx_description
1 polymer ?
#
loop_
_entity_poly.entity_id
_entity_poly.type
_entity_poly.pdbx_seq_one_letter_code
_entity_poly.pdbx_strand_id
1 'polypeptide(L)'
;MTNQPPWLLLPVETKAREFHAKLLLAAMAVERGYCVVLGEQNAMLRQLAHLPRGLYVDKSIASSKTRHFKRLRRLGYRVAAWCEEGLVYRDRETYVHQRISMPSLAEVERFFCWGEVQQADLLEKAAASSAKELAKLVATGNPRFDLLRPGYRDLFAEEAQELRERHGDFIL
;
A
#
# COMPACT_ATOMS: atom_id res chain seq x y z
N MET A 1 -4.48 -26.24 15.90
CA MET A 1 -4.34 -24.97 15.16
C MET A 1 -3.88 -25.36 13.77
N THR A 2 -4.69 -25.15 12.75
CA THR A 2 -4.34 -25.47 11.35
C THR A 2 -3.21 -24.56 10.94
N ASN A 3 -2.08 -25.17 10.60
CA ASN A 3 -0.85 -24.49 10.16
C ASN A 3 -0.99 -24.00 8.70
N GLN A 4 -2.08 -23.31 8.38
CA GLN A 4 -2.26 -22.73 7.05
C GLN A 4 -1.44 -21.46 6.93
N PRO A 5 -0.73 -21.28 5.81
CA PRO A 5 0.05 -20.07 5.59
C PRO A 5 -0.86 -18.83 5.60
N PRO A 6 -0.39 -17.70 6.12
CA PRO A 6 -1.16 -16.47 6.11
C PRO A 6 -1.32 -15.95 4.67
N TRP A 7 -2.50 -15.38 4.38
CA TRP A 7 -2.79 -14.81 3.06
C TRP A 7 -2.59 -13.30 3.06
N LEU A 8 -1.99 -12.80 1.98
CA LEU A 8 -1.80 -11.39 1.68
C LEU A 8 -2.49 -11.05 0.36
N LEU A 9 -3.38 -10.06 0.37
CA LEU A 9 -4.10 -9.59 -0.81
C LEU A 9 -3.60 -8.21 -1.20
N LEU A 10 -3.05 -8.10 -2.40
CA LEU A 10 -2.43 -6.90 -2.95
C LEU A 10 -3.20 -6.42 -4.19
N PRO A 11 -4.24 -5.59 -4.04
CA PRO A 11 -4.97 -5.03 -5.17
C PRO A 11 -4.11 -4.02 -5.94
N VAL A 12 -4.18 -4.06 -7.26
CA VAL A 12 -3.53 -3.11 -8.18
C VAL A 12 -4.62 -2.30 -8.89
N GLU A 13 -4.63 -0.99 -8.73
CA GLU A 13 -5.56 -0.12 -9.44
C GLU A 13 -4.95 0.39 -10.74
N THR A 14 -3.74 0.92 -10.68
CA THR A 14 -3.03 1.45 -11.84
C THR A 14 -1.76 0.64 -12.08
N LYS A 15 -1.78 -0.21 -13.12
CA LYS A 15 -0.68 -1.15 -13.41
C LYS A 15 0.67 -0.44 -13.50
N ALA A 16 0.78 0.61 -14.32
CA ALA A 16 2.02 1.33 -14.54
C ALA A 16 2.63 1.92 -13.25
N ARG A 17 1.81 2.30 -12.28
CA ARG A 17 2.25 2.92 -11.03
C ARG A 17 2.53 1.91 -9.92
N GLU A 18 1.75 0.84 -9.84
CA GLU A 18 1.65 0.03 -8.63
C GLU A 18 2.19 -1.39 -8.79
N PHE A 19 2.15 -1.93 -10.03
CA PHE A 19 2.32 -3.37 -10.23
C PHE A 19 3.70 -3.87 -9.80
N HIS A 20 4.79 -3.26 -10.26
CA HIS A 20 6.14 -3.74 -9.96
C HIS A 20 6.47 -3.65 -8.46
N ALA A 21 6.06 -2.57 -7.79
CA ALA A 21 6.26 -2.43 -6.36
C ALA A 21 5.49 -3.49 -5.56
N LYS A 22 4.25 -3.78 -5.95
CA LYS A 22 3.43 -4.83 -5.32
C LYS A 22 3.91 -6.23 -5.67
N LEU A 23 4.47 -6.42 -6.86
CA LEU A 23 5.10 -7.68 -7.24
C LEU A 23 6.35 -7.95 -6.40
N LEU A 24 7.21 -6.94 -6.17
CA LEU A 24 8.35 -7.05 -5.27
C LEU A 24 7.89 -7.42 -3.85
N LEU A 25 6.88 -6.72 -3.33
CA LEU A 25 6.32 -7.04 -2.02
C LEU A 25 5.74 -8.46 -1.97
N ALA A 26 5.08 -8.90 -3.04
CA ALA A 26 4.54 -10.25 -3.14
C ALA A 26 5.64 -11.31 -3.09
N ALA A 27 6.73 -11.12 -3.86
CA ALA A 27 7.88 -12.02 -3.85
C ALA A 27 8.49 -12.14 -2.45
N MET A 28 8.77 -11.01 -1.80
CA MET A 28 9.30 -10.98 -0.44
C MET A 28 8.35 -11.60 0.60
N ALA A 29 7.04 -11.48 0.41
CA ALA A 29 6.06 -12.10 1.29
C ALA A 29 6.04 -13.63 1.11
N VAL A 30 6.12 -14.11 -0.14
CA VAL A 30 6.20 -15.56 -0.44
C VAL A 30 7.46 -16.18 0.19
N GLU A 31 8.61 -15.52 0.10
CA GLU A 31 9.85 -15.96 0.77
C GLU A 31 9.68 -16.10 2.30
N ARG A 32 8.75 -15.36 2.88
CA ARG A 32 8.41 -15.39 4.33
C ARG A 32 7.25 -16.31 4.66
N GLY A 33 6.83 -17.14 3.71
CA GLY A 33 5.81 -18.16 3.90
C GLY A 33 4.37 -17.65 3.80
N TYR A 34 4.13 -16.48 3.21
CA TYR A 34 2.78 -16.02 2.89
C TYR A 34 2.28 -16.62 1.57
N CYS A 35 1.00 -16.90 1.48
CA CYS A 35 0.31 -17.02 0.20
C CYS A 35 -0.15 -15.64 -0.25
N VAL A 36 0.04 -15.29 -1.54
CA VAL A 36 -0.26 -13.94 -2.04
C VAL A 36 -1.27 -13.99 -3.17
N VAL A 37 -2.27 -13.12 -3.11
CA VAL A 37 -3.15 -12.79 -4.24
C VAL A 37 -2.80 -11.39 -4.70
N LEU A 38 -2.20 -11.28 -5.89
CA LEU A 38 -1.91 -10.02 -6.58
C LEU A 38 -2.82 -9.92 -7.80
N GLY A 39 -3.59 -8.84 -7.94
CA GLY A 39 -4.52 -8.71 -9.04
C GLY A 39 -5.16 -7.33 -9.17
N GLU A 40 -5.90 -7.14 -10.28
CA GLU A 40 -6.63 -5.90 -10.53
C GLU A 40 -7.67 -5.67 -9.42
N GLN A 41 -7.73 -4.42 -8.93
CA GLN A 41 -8.50 -4.05 -7.75
C GLN A 41 -9.99 -4.37 -7.88
N ASN A 42 -10.63 -4.00 -9.00
CA ASN A 42 -12.06 -4.21 -9.16
C ASN A 42 -12.40 -5.70 -9.36
N ALA A 43 -11.54 -6.46 -10.04
CA ALA A 43 -11.69 -7.90 -10.15
C ALA A 43 -11.63 -8.57 -8.78
N MET A 44 -10.63 -8.19 -7.97
CA MET A 44 -10.49 -8.67 -6.60
C MET A 44 -11.71 -8.32 -5.73
N LEU A 45 -12.22 -7.09 -5.85
CA LEU A 45 -13.40 -6.64 -5.10
C LEU A 45 -14.67 -7.41 -5.45
N ARG A 46 -14.85 -7.79 -6.72
CA ARG A 46 -15.98 -8.64 -7.17
C ARG A 46 -15.87 -10.05 -6.61
N GLN A 47 -14.67 -10.55 -6.40
CA GLN A 47 -14.39 -11.93 -5.97
C GLN A 47 -14.16 -12.07 -4.45
N LEU A 48 -14.30 -11.03 -3.66
CA LEU A 48 -13.99 -11.05 -2.21
C LEU A 48 -14.68 -12.20 -1.45
N ALA A 49 -15.87 -12.63 -1.86
CA ALA A 49 -16.57 -13.73 -1.19
C ALA A 49 -15.84 -15.06 -1.36
N HIS A 50 -15.13 -15.24 -2.47
CA HIS A 50 -14.45 -16.48 -2.89
C HIS A 50 -12.95 -16.49 -2.61
N LEU A 51 -12.36 -15.32 -2.35
CA LEU A 51 -10.93 -15.23 -2.04
C LEU A 51 -10.63 -15.68 -0.60
N PRO A 52 -9.43 -16.22 -0.35
CA PRO A 52 -9.00 -16.60 0.99
C PRO A 52 -8.99 -15.41 1.93
N ARG A 53 -9.31 -15.65 3.21
CA ARG A 53 -9.28 -14.60 4.24
C ARG A 53 -7.84 -14.36 4.66
N GLY A 54 -7.47 -13.08 4.75
CA GLY A 54 -6.11 -12.68 5.06
C GLY A 54 -5.99 -11.17 5.27
N LEU A 55 -4.78 -10.65 5.12
CA LEU A 55 -4.50 -9.23 5.19
C LEU A 55 -4.70 -8.59 3.81
N TYR A 56 -5.67 -7.71 3.69
CA TYR A 56 -5.90 -6.87 2.52
C TYR A 56 -5.14 -5.54 2.70
N VAL A 57 -4.28 -5.18 1.77
CA VAL A 57 -3.49 -3.95 1.83
C VAL A 57 -4.04 -2.94 0.82
N ASP A 58 -4.74 -1.92 1.32
CA ASP A 58 -5.31 -0.86 0.48
C ASP A 58 -4.28 0.25 0.22
N LYS A 59 -4.48 0.96 -0.87
CA LYS A 59 -3.62 2.06 -1.33
C LYS A 59 -3.90 3.41 -0.65
N SER A 60 -4.92 3.52 0.20
CA SER A 60 -5.38 4.79 0.76
C SER A 60 -6.23 4.57 2.01
N ILE A 61 -6.25 5.59 2.89
CA ILE A 61 -7.23 5.73 3.99
C ILE A 61 -8.11 6.98 3.84
N ALA A 62 -8.39 7.41 2.61
CA ALA A 62 -9.33 8.49 2.35
C ALA A 62 -10.74 8.17 2.90
N SER A 63 -11.58 9.18 3.10
CA SER A 63 -12.91 9.03 3.71
C SER A 63 -13.83 8.07 2.94
N SER A 64 -13.68 8.02 1.62
CA SER A 64 -14.40 7.07 0.74
C SER A 64 -14.13 5.60 1.05
N LYS A 65 -13.01 5.29 1.73
CA LYS A 65 -12.61 3.91 2.05
C LYS A 65 -13.27 3.35 3.31
N THR A 66 -13.82 4.17 4.18
CA THR A 66 -14.38 3.72 5.48
C THR A 66 -15.44 2.61 5.30
N ARG A 67 -16.39 2.80 4.38
CA ARG A 67 -17.44 1.79 4.10
C ARG A 67 -16.84 0.50 3.55
N HIS A 68 -15.83 0.63 2.68
CA HIS A 68 -15.14 -0.50 2.09
C HIS A 68 -14.40 -1.33 3.16
N PHE A 69 -13.66 -0.69 4.05
CA PHE A 69 -12.95 -1.37 5.13
C PHE A 69 -13.89 -2.07 6.11
N LYS A 70 -15.01 -1.43 6.48
CA LYS A 70 -16.06 -2.09 7.28
C LYS A 70 -16.60 -3.34 6.59
N ARG A 71 -16.81 -3.31 5.26
CA ARG A 71 -17.24 -4.48 4.49
C ARG A 71 -16.16 -5.58 4.52
N LEU A 72 -14.90 -5.26 4.26
CA LEU A 72 -13.80 -6.23 4.32
C LEU A 72 -13.74 -6.92 5.69
N ARG A 73 -13.79 -6.14 6.77
CA ARG A 73 -13.77 -6.70 8.14
C ARG A 73 -14.97 -7.62 8.43
N ARG A 74 -16.17 -7.24 7.98
CA ARG A 74 -17.36 -8.11 8.11
C ARG A 74 -17.21 -9.43 7.35
N LEU A 75 -16.46 -9.43 6.25
CA LEU A 75 -16.14 -10.63 5.48
C LEU A 75 -14.97 -11.43 6.10
N GLY A 76 -14.40 -11.00 7.22
CA GLY A 76 -13.31 -11.68 7.92
C GLY A 76 -11.91 -11.33 7.44
N TYR A 77 -11.74 -10.27 6.66
CA TYR A 77 -10.43 -9.77 6.28
C TYR A 77 -9.84 -8.87 7.37
N ARG A 78 -8.54 -8.95 7.54
CA ARG A 78 -7.74 -7.91 8.20
C ARG A 78 -7.39 -6.84 7.17
N VAL A 79 -7.24 -5.59 7.58
CA VAL A 79 -6.96 -4.49 6.66
C VAL A 79 -5.73 -3.73 7.13
N ALA A 80 -4.79 -3.52 6.23
CA ALA A 80 -3.74 -2.53 6.36
C ALA A 80 -3.81 -1.57 5.16
N ALA A 81 -3.15 -0.44 5.26
CA ALA A 81 -3.10 0.51 4.17
C ALA A 81 -1.78 1.30 4.18
N TRP A 82 -1.45 1.87 3.05
CA TRP A 82 -0.51 2.97 2.89
C TRP A 82 -1.16 4.10 2.09
N CYS A 83 -0.40 5.11 1.68
CA CYS A 83 -0.87 6.11 0.73
C CYS A 83 0.00 6.09 -0.52
N GLU A 84 -0.51 5.65 -1.65
CA GLU A 84 0.23 5.62 -2.93
C GLU A 84 0.61 7.03 -3.45
N GLU A 85 -0.06 8.05 -2.97
CA GLU A 85 0.11 9.43 -3.39
C GLU A 85 0.69 10.32 -2.26
N GLY A 86 1.24 9.71 -1.21
CA GLY A 86 1.68 10.39 0.00
C GLY A 86 3.14 10.84 0.01
N LEU A 87 3.88 10.68 -1.10
CA LEU A 87 5.29 11.05 -1.14
C LEU A 87 5.52 12.55 -1.27
N VAL A 88 4.81 13.17 -2.21
CA VAL A 88 4.92 14.60 -2.48
C VAL A 88 3.55 15.21 -2.36
N TYR A 89 3.39 16.18 -1.49
CA TYR A 89 2.17 16.94 -1.32
C TYR A 89 2.48 18.44 -1.27
N ARG A 90 1.58 19.23 -1.80
CA ARG A 90 1.75 20.68 -1.90
C ARG A 90 2.00 21.33 -0.54
N ASP A 91 1.20 20.92 0.45
CA ASP A 91 1.32 21.30 1.84
C ASP A 91 0.71 20.23 2.73
N ARG A 92 1.16 20.19 3.98
CA ARG A 92 0.76 19.20 4.97
C ARG A 92 -0.74 19.22 5.25
N GLU A 93 -1.30 20.42 5.43
CA GLU A 93 -2.70 20.58 5.83
C GLU A 93 -3.64 20.03 4.77
N THR A 94 -3.44 20.42 3.52
CA THR A 94 -4.21 19.91 2.36
C THR A 94 -4.10 18.40 2.23
N TYR A 95 -2.87 17.86 2.31
CA TYR A 95 -2.66 16.42 2.23
C TYR A 95 -3.43 15.67 3.32
N VAL A 96 -3.21 16.07 4.56
CA VAL A 96 -3.81 15.43 5.73
C VAL A 96 -5.33 15.55 5.71
N HIS A 97 -5.87 16.70 5.27
CA HIS A 97 -7.33 16.91 5.17
C HIS A 97 -7.97 16.03 4.09
N GLN A 98 -7.36 15.95 2.92
CA GLN A 98 -7.96 15.27 1.76
C GLN A 98 -7.72 13.75 1.76
N ARG A 99 -6.57 13.29 2.25
CA ARG A 99 -6.12 11.90 2.09
C ARG A 99 -6.23 11.05 3.35
N ILE A 100 -6.34 11.68 4.51
CA ILE A 100 -6.30 11.00 5.80
C ILE A 100 -7.63 11.14 6.52
N SER A 101 -8.32 10.02 6.65
CA SER A 101 -9.59 9.93 7.36
C SER A 101 -9.42 9.14 8.66
N MET A 102 -9.69 9.77 9.79
CA MET A 102 -9.65 9.10 11.09
C MET A 102 -10.65 7.94 11.19
N PRO A 103 -11.89 8.04 10.68
CA PRO A 103 -12.78 6.90 10.57
C PRO A 103 -12.25 5.74 9.74
N SER A 104 -11.47 6.01 8.68
CA SER A 104 -10.81 4.95 7.90
C SER A 104 -9.61 4.36 8.63
N LEU A 105 -8.82 5.20 9.33
CA LEU A 105 -7.72 4.74 10.16
C LEU A 105 -8.20 3.83 11.29
N ALA A 106 -9.37 4.11 11.89
CA ALA A 106 -9.96 3.25 12.91
C ALA A 106 -10.21 1.81 12.42
N GLU A 107 -10.52 1.65 11.14
CA GLU A 107 -10.84 0.34 10.54
C GLU A 107 -9.62 -0.47 10.09
N VAL A 108 -8.43 0.12 9.97
CA VAL A 108 -7.21 -0.60 9.61
C VAL A 108 -6.43 -1.04 10.85
N GLU A 109 -5.62 -2.09 10.72
CA GLU A 109 -4.73 -2.55 11.79
C GLU A 109 -3.40 -1.80 11.78
N ARG A 110 -2.92 -1.44 10.58
CA ARG A 110 -1.70 -0.65 10.37
C ARG A 110 -1.87 0.28 9.19
N PHE A 111 -1.27 1.44 9.31
CA PHE A 111 -1.03 2.36 8.21
C PHE A 111 0.48 2.54 8.04
N PHE A 112 0.99 2.16 6.88
CA PHE A 112 2.40 2.23 6.56
C PHE A 112 2.73 3.60 5.98
N CYS A 113 3.49 4.38 6.72
CA CYS A 113 3.94 5.70 6.31
C CYS A 113 5.19 5.59 5.42
N TRP A 114 5.32 6.48 4.46
CA TRP A 114 6.48 6.59 3.56
C TRP A 114 7.79 6.86 4.30
N GLY A 115 7.70 7.44 5.49
CA GLY A 115 8.83 7.75 6.35
C GLY A 115 8.37 8.49 7.60
N GLU A 116 9.35 8.91 8.39
CA GLU A 116 9.14 9.56 9.68
C GLU A 116 8.42 10.91 9.56
N VAL A 117 8.68 11.67 8.49
CA VAL A 117 8.02 12.96 8.25
C VAL A 117 6.52 12.77 8.10
N GLN A 118 6.08 11.87 7.22
CA GLN A 118 4.67 11.58 7.08
C GLN A 118 4.05 11.02 8.37
N GLN A 119 4.77 10.17 9.07
CA GLN A 119 4.31 9.64 10.35
C GLN A 119 4.10 10.77 11.37
N ALA A 120 5.04 11.70 11.48
CA ALA A 120 4.94 12.85 12.39
C ALA A 120 3.74 13.75 12.05
N ASP A 121 3.54 14.06 10.77
CA ASP A 121 2.39 14.84 10.29
C ASP A 121 1.04 14.19 10.66
N LEU A 122 0.98 12.85 10.56
CA LEU A 122 -0.22 12.10 10.90
C LEU A 122 -0.43 11.97 12.40
N LEU A 123 0.62 11.83 13.18
CA LEU A 123 0.56 11.79 14.65
C LEU A 123 0.03 13.12 15.19
N GLU A 124 0.46 14.24 14.64
CA GLU A 124 -0.04 15.56 15.03
C GLU A 124 -1.54 15.70 14.72
N LYS A 125 -1.99 15.31 13.51
CA LYS A 125 -3.43 15.31 13.18
C LYS A 125 -4.22 14.39 14.10
N ALA A 126 -3.67 13.25 14.42
CA ALA A 126 -4.33 12.24 15.24
C ALA A 126 -4.12 12.47 16.75
N ALA A 127 -3.57 13.62 17.19
CA ALA A 127 -3.23 13.89 18.58
C ALA A 127 -4.41 13.75 19.57
N ALA A 128 -5.64 13.99 19.10
CA ALA A 128 -6.86 13.75 19.88
C ALA A 128 -7.35 12.30 19.87
N SER A 129 -6.66 11.41 19.16
CA SER A 129 -7.03 9.99 19.04
C SER A 129 -6.45 9.17 20.18
N SER A 130 -6.97 7.96 20.35
CA SER A 130 -6.44 7.05 21.38
C SER A 130 -5.01 6.59 21.06
N ALA A 131 -4.23 6.26 22.10
CA ALA A 131 -2.90 5.69 21.95
C ALA A 131 -2.90 4.44 21.03
N LYS A 132 -3.98 3.66 21.03
CA LYS A 132 -4.18 2.50 20.15
C LYS A 132 -4.25 2.88 18.68
N GLU A 133 -4.86 4.00 18.33
CA GLU A 133 -4.94 4.48 16.95
C GLU A 133 -3.60 5.06 16.49
N LEU A 134 -2.92 5.79 17.36
CA LEU A 134 -1.59 6.32 17.07
C LEU A 134 -0.57 5.18 16.80
N ALA A 135 -0.64 4.10 17.56
CA ALA A 135 0.23 2.92 17.37
C ALA A 135 0.02 2.18 16.04
N LYS A 136 -1.01 2.52 15.27
CA LYS A 136 -1.22 1.97 13.92
C LYS A 136 -0.34 2.61 12.86
N LEU A 137 0.16 3.82 13.10
CA LEU A 137 1.00 4.58 12.18
C LEU A 137 2.44 4.10 12.29
N VAL A 138 2.96 3.49 11.23
CA VAL A 138 4.30 2.86 11.24
C VAL A 138 5.11 3.39 10.05
N ALA A 139 6.25 4.00 10.32
CA ALA A 139 7.19 4.43 9.29
C ALA A 139 7.94 3.20 8.74
N THR A 140 7.65 2.81 7.51
CA THR A 140 8.24 1.64 6.86
C THR A 140 8.92 1.96 5.53
N GLY A 141 8.65 3.11 4.96
CA GLY A 141 8.92 3.37 3.55
C GLY A 141 7.80 2.83 2.65
N ASN A 142 8.04 2.84 1.34
CA ASN A 142 7.11 2.32 0.35
C ASN A 142 7.86 1.47 -0.68
N PRO A 143 7.37 0.30 -1.10
CA PRO A 143 8.04 -0.60 -2.04
C PRO A 143 8.40 0.03 -3.39
N ARG A 144 7.75 1.13 -3.79
CA ARG A 144 8.11 1.88 -5.01
C ARG A 144 9.53 2.43 -4.96
N PHE A 145 10.00 2.84 -3.78
CA PHE A 145 11.39 3.29 -3.61
C PHE A 145 12.38 2.15 -3.55
N ASP A 146 11.95 0.98 -3.07
CA ASP A 146 12.83 -0.17 -3.05
C ASP A 146 13.23 -0.59 -4.46
N LEU A 147 12.36 -0.40 -5.47
CA LEU A 147 12.68 -0.65 -6.88
C LEU A 147 13.84 0.23 -7.41
N LEU A 148 14.14 1.36 -6.76
CA LEU A 148 15.24 2.25 -7.13
C LEU A 148 16.58 1.84 -6.53
N ARG A 149 16.60 0.86 -5.63
CA ARG A 149 17.85 0.34 -5.05
C ARG A 149 18.70 -0.35 -6.11
N PRO A 150 20.03 -0.28 -6.03
CA PRO A 150 20.92 -0.85 -7.05
C PRO A 150 20.57 -2.28 -7.43
N GLY A 151 20.30 -3.18 -6.46
CA GLY A 151 19.99 -4.59 -6.74
C GLY A 151 18.66 -4.85 -7.46
N TYR A 152 17.76 -3.87 -7.56
CA TYR A 152 16.48 -3.99 -8.27
C TYR A 152 16.41 -3.16 -9.55
N ARG A 153 17.31 -2.20 -9.74
CA ARG A 153 17.35 -1.35 -10.94
C ARG A 153 17.67 -2.17 -12.19
N ASP A 154 18.43 -3.22 -12.05
CA ASP A 154 18.82 -4.12 -13.15
C ASP A 154 17.62 -4.84 -13.77
N LEU A 155 16.50 -4.96 -13.05
CA LEU A 155 15.24 -5.48 -13.59
C LEU A 155 14.69 -4.65 -14.76
N PHE A 156 15.10 -3.39 -14.89
CA PHE A 156 14.67 -2.45 -15.91
C PHE A 156 15.79 -2.12 -16.92
N ALA A 157 16.94 -2.78 -16.86
CA ALA A 157 18.10 -2.43 -17.67
C ALA A 157 17.84 -2.59 -19.17
N GLU A 158 17.19 -3.68 -19.57
CA GLU A 158 16.85 -3.98 -20.96
C GLU A 158 15.86 -2.93 -21.51
N GLU A 159 14.74 -2.69 -20.81
CA GLU A 159 13.75 -1.69 -21.19
C GLU A 159 14.37 -0.27 -21.27
N ALA A 160 15.23 0.07 -20.31
CA ALA A 160 15.92 1.35 -20.27
C ALA A 160 16.88 1.50 -21.47
N GLN A 161 17.54 0.41 -21.89
CA GLN A 161 18.40 0.42 -23.06
C GLN A 161 17.60 0.59 -24.36
N GLU A 162 16.52 -0.15 -24.53
CA GLU A 162 15.62 -0.01 -25.68
C GLU A 162 15.09 1.42 -25.83
N LEU A 163 14.71 2.06 -24.72
CA LEU A 163 14.26 3.45 -24.72
C LEU A 163 15.37 4.42 -25.13
N ARG A 164 16.60 4.23 -24.66
CA ARG A 164 17.75 5.05 -25.06
C ARG A 164 18.09 4.87 -26.54
N GLU A 165 18.06 3.66 -27.06
CA GLU A 165 18.30 3.38 -28.47
C GLU A 165 17.26 4.03 -29.37
N ARG A 166 16.00 4.09 -28.92
CA ARG A 166 14.88 4.68 -29.66
C ARG A 166 14.84 6.21 -29.62
N HIS A 167 15.17 6.80 -28.48
CA HIS A 167 14.92 8.22 -28.18
C HIS A 167 16.19 9.04 -27.90
N GLY A 168 17.35 8.40 -27.80
CA GLY A 168 18.58 9.05 -27.35
C GLY A 168 18.52 9.40 -25.85
N ASP A 169 19.38 10.30 -25.40
CA ASP A 169 19.30 10.83 -24.05
C ASP A 169 18.15 11.84 -23.95
N PHE A 170 17.27 11.65 -22.99
CA PHE A 170 16.11 12.51 -22.79
C PHE A 170 15.91 12.83 -21.31
N ILE A 171 15.26 13.96 -21.04
CA ILE A 171 14.79 14.37 -19.71
C ILE A 171 13.25 14.32 -19.74
N LEU A 172 12.67 13.70 -18.71
CA LEU A 172 11.22 13.65 -18.50
C LEU A 172 10.74 14.85 -17.72
#